data_1f454a1c210ee8d3d4ad35ba43853820
#
_entry.id   1f454a1c210ee8d3d4ad35ba43853820
#
_cell.length_a   1.000
_cell.length_b   1.000
_cell.length_c   1.000
_cell.angle_alpha   90.00
_cell.angle_beta   90.00
_cell.angle_gamma   90.00
#
_symmetry.space_group_name_H-M   'P 1'
#
loop_
_entity.id
_entity.type
_entity.pdbx_description
1 polymer ?
#
loop_
_entity_poly.entity_id
_entity_poly.type
_entity_poly.pdbx_seq_one_letter_code
_entity_poly.pdbx_strand_id
1 'polypeptide(L)'
;MATMASKAPTLYLIDGHAQLYRAHHAQLRENRRATDGTPTGAVYGFFIQLRSVRSRFKPEYLGCVFDPKGPTFRVKEYAGYKAQRAPMPDDLRTQVPLALQICEGYGIPALQAEGFEADDVLATVTRQAVEMGYSVVIVTGDKDLLQLVGGPVTVFDPFKNIHFDAARVEQEKRLKPAQIVDWLGLMGDHADNIPGVEGVGDQIALKLLQEHGSLDQCLEFYREKYQDRDGSIHQFIEAHQAEAKKEKAERQTIKPPKGMKVVDCYIYAQADQARASRELTRLRFDVPVRFDPEKFKCGEPKRAELAPLLARLDLRQFLREMNSGAPAAEGDFEAPLLTAGEQKAVAAAVERQYRIVDTPVKLKSFAAALARQKRFAFDTETTSTQPMDAALVGLSFAWRANEAWYLPIRGPLGSTLLSEKDVLEAIRGPLEDRAVEKVAQNAKYDLNVLRRIALHVRGLAFDTLLAGWLLDPGALRHDLDSLAYAHLQIRKISTQSLIGGGKAESMALVPVPDAARYACEDADVTWQLSEVLMPKLEAAGLMPLLREVEVPLVEVLAEMEWTGVYVDADLLGEMSRELGAQLVAQEEEIYRL
;
A
#
# COMPACT_ATOMS: atom_id res chain seq x y z
N MET A 1 40.58 15.84 22.50
CA MET A 1 39.47 14.94 22.75
C MET A 1 38.23 15.51 22.07
N ALA A 2 37.90 15.01 20.91
CA ALA A 2 36.65 15.40 20.22
C ALA A 2 35.51 14.68 20.92
N THR A 3 34.64 15.42 21.58
CA THR A 3 33.37 14.93 22.15
C THR A 3 32.56 14.38 21.00
N MET A 4 32.35 13.05 20.98
CA MET A 4 31.34 12.43 20.13
C MET A 4 29.99 13.06 20.51
N ALA A 5 29.40 13.84 19.60
CA ALA A 5 28.04 14.32 19.78
C ALA A 5 27.13 13.09 19.89
N SER A 6 26.54 12.86 21.05
CA SER A 6 25.57 11.78 21.24
C SER A 6 24.40 12.04 20.29
N LYS A 7 24.04 11.05 19.50
CA LYS A 7 22.85 11.11 18.62
C LYS A 7 21.65 11.43 19.50
N ALA A 8 20.85 12.43 19.13
CA ALA A 8 19.63 12.77 19.86
C ALA A 8 18.75 11.53 20.01
N PRO A 9 18.15 11.28 21.20
CA PRO A 9 17.25 10.16 21.41
C PRO A 9 16.06 10.28 20.47
N THR A 10 15.55 9.16 20.00
CA THR A 10 14.45 9.13 19.03
C THR A 10 13.19 8.54 19.66
N LEU A 11 12.10 9.32 19.63
CA LEU A 11 10.77 8.89 20.01
C LEU A 11 10.02 8.40 18.79
N TYR A 12 9.41 7.21 18.89
CA TYR A 12 8.47 6.69 17.89
C TYR A 12 7.05 6.85 18.40
N LEU A 13 6.17 7.44 17.60
CA LEU A 13 4.76 7.61 17.90
C LEU A 13 3.91 6.89 16.85
N ILE A 14 3.15 5.89 17.27
CA ILE A 14 2.25 5.14 16.39
C ILE A 14 0.85 5.74 16.46
N ASP A 15 0.29 6.07 15.30
CA ASP A 15 -1.12 6.35 15.13
C ASP A 15 -1.90 5.03 15.21
N GLY A 16 -2.29 4.65 16.43
CA GLY A 16 -2.91 3.37 16.71
C GLY A 16 -4.31 3.24 16.11
N HIS A 17 -5.04 4.37 16.02
CA HIS A 17 -6.38 4.38 15.46
C HIS A 17 -6.37 4.11 13.96
N ALA A 18 -5.54 4.84 13.19
CA ALA A 18 -5.38 4.62 11.77
C ALA A 18 -4.87 3.19 11.46
N GLN A 19 -3.95 2.64 12.28
CA GLN A 19 -3.48 1.28 12.12
C GLN A 19 -4.60 0.24 12.31
N LEU A 20 -5.46 0.40 13.32
CA LEU A 20 -6.61 -0.47 13.56
C LEU A 20 -7.63 -0.44 12.42
N TYR A 21 -8.00 0.76 11.95
CA TYR A 21 -8.90 0.91 10.82
C TYR A 21 -8.37 0.22 9.57
N ARG A 22 -7.11 0.44 9.28
CA ARG A 22 -6.48 -0.14 8.10
C ARG A 22 -6.35 -1.65 8.20
N ALA A 23 -5.99 -2.17 9.37
CA ALA A 23 -5.96 -3.60 9.63
C ALA A 23 -7.36 -4.22 9.50
N HIS A 24 -8.40 -3.54 10.00
CA HIS A 24 -9.79 -3.97 9.84
C HIS A 24 -10.15 -4.12 8.36
N HIS A 25 -9.91 -3.10 7.53
CA HIS A 25 -10.22 -3.16 6.11
C HIS A 25 -9.41 -4.21 5.34
N ALA A 26 -8.16 -4.43 5.71
CA ALA A 26 -7.32 -5.47 5.10
C ALA A 26 -7.81 -6.89 5.44
N GLN A 27 -8.38 -7.08 6.63
CA GLN A 27 -8.81 -8.37 7.16
C GLN A 27 -10.32 -8.66 6.98
N LEU A 28 -11.08 -7.76 6.36
CA LEU A 28 -12.53 -7.92 6.14
C LEU A 28 -12.89 -9.23 5.42
N ARG A 29 -12.04 -9.68 4.50
CA ARG A 29 -12.25 -10.92 3.72
C ARG A 29 -12.01 -12.19 4.54
N GLU A 30 -11.13 -12.14 5.54
CA GLU A 30 -10.73 -13.30 6.35
C GLU A 30 -11.67 -13.55 7.53
N ASN A 31 -12.49 -12.56 7.91
CA ASN A 31 -13.43 -12.60 9.05
C ASN A 31 -12.85 -13.30 10.29
N ARG A 32 -11.60 -12.94 10.65
CA ARG A 32 -10.84 -13.59 11.71
C ARG A 32 -11.51 -13.38 13.06
N ARG A 33 -11.79 -14.49 13.75
CA ARG A 33 -12.42 -14.50 15.08
C ARG A 33 -11.66 -15.45 16.01
N ALA A 34 -11.66 -15.12 17.29
CA ALA A 34 -11.23 -16.05 18.33
C ALA A 34 -12.28 -17.17 18.55
N THR A 35 -11.92 -18.20 19.29
CA THR A 35 -12.80 -19.34 19.60
C THR A 35 -14.08 -18.91 20.33
N ASP A 36 -14.05 -17.81 21.09
CA ASP A 36 -15.24 -17.23 21.77
C ASP A 36 -16.11 -16.35 20.84
N GLY A 37 -15.78 -16.28 19.54
CA GLY A 37 -16.48 -15.47 18.56
C GLY A 37 -16.03 -14.00 18.49
N THR A 38 -15.12 -13.56 19.36
CA THR A 38 -14.60 -12.19 19.35
C THR A 38 -13.90 -11.90 18.03
N PRO A 39 -14.24 -10.80 17.32
CA PRO A 39 -13.49 -10.41 16.12
C PRO A 39 -12.05 -10.04 16.50
N THR A 40 -11.06 -10.52 15.74
CA THR A 40 -9.63 -10.34 16.06
C THR A 40 -8.80 -9.81 14.90
N GLY A 41 -9.37 -9.63 13.71
CA GLY A 41 -8.62 -9.23 12.51
C GLY A 41 -7.88 -7.89 12.67
N ALA A 42 -8.57 -6.85 13.16
CA ALA A 42 -7.98 -5.52 13.34
C ALA A 42 -6.88 -5.52 14.41
N VAL A 43 -7.15 -6.15 15.56
CA VAL A 43 -6.19 -6.21 16.66
C VAL A 43 -4.96 -7.07 16.29
N TYR A 44 -5.16 -8.12 15.49
CA TYR A 44 -4.07 -8.93 14.96
C TYR A 44 -3.16 -8.10 14.05
N GLY A 45 -3.72 -7.37 13.09
CA GLY A 45 -2.94 -6.52 12.20
C GLY A 45 -2.23 -5.38 12.94
N PHE A 46 -2.91 -4.74 13.91
CA PHE A 46 -2.28 -3.76 14.81
C PHE A 46 -1.09 -4.35 15.57
N PHE A 47 -1.25 -5.55 16.12
CA PHE A 47 -0.22 -6.24 16.88
C PHE A 47 1.02 -6.56 16.03
N ILE A 48 0.80 -7.03 14.80
CA ILE A 48 1.89 -7.25 13.84
C ILE A 48 2.63 -5.95 13.56
N GLN A 49 1.92 -4.84 13.30
CA GLN A 49 2.54 -3.55 13.05
C GLN A 49 3.35 -3.05 14.25
N LEU A 50 2.81 -3.18 15.45
CA LEU A 50 3.53 -2.83 16.67
C LEU A 50 4.84 -3.61 16.81
N ARG A 51 4.79 -4.92 16.56
CA ARG A 51 5.99 -5.78 16.57
C ARG A 51 6.97 -5.40 15.48
N SER A 52 6.48 -5.14 14.29
CA SER A 52 7.31 -4.70 13.15
C SER A 52 8.07 -3.41 13.47
N VAL A 53 7.41 -2.42 14.06
CA VAL A 53 8.07 -1.17 14.50
C VAL A 53 9.12 -1.46 15.56
N ARG A 54 8.82 -2.33 16.54
CA ARG A 54 9.77 -2.69 17.62
C ARG A 54 10.99 -3.46 17.12
N SER A 55 10.81 -4.44 16.24
CA SER A 55 11.92 -5.23 15.69
C SER A 55 12.79 -4.39 14.74
N ARG A 56 12.16 -3.66 13.86
CA ARG A 56 12.82 -2.88 12.83
C ARG A 56 13.63 -1.71 13.36
N PHE A 57 13.04 -0.90 14.21
CA PHE A 57 13.65 0.34 14.68
C PHE A 57 14.32 0.20 16.04
N LYS A 58 14.02 -0.89 16.76
CA LYS A 58 14.52 -1.12 18.14
C LYS A 58 14.41 0.16 18.99
N PRO A 59 13.21 0.78 19.03
CA PRO A 59 13.04 2.11 19.62
C PRO A 59 13.36 2.09 21.12
N GLU A 60 14.10 3.08 21.58
CA GLU A 60 14.28 3.32 23.01
C GLU A 60 13.03 3.93 23.63
N TYR A 61 12.32 4.77 22.87
CA TYR A 61 11.09 5.45 23.29
C TYR A 61 9.98 5.20 22.27
N LEU A 62 8.81 4.73 22.75
CA LEU A 62 7.67 4.37 21.91
C LEU A 62 6.36 4.72 22.61
N GLY A 63 5.41 5.29 21.87
CA GLY A 63 4.04 5.54 22.31
C GLY A 63 3.03 5.24 21.22
N CYS A 64 1.81 4.91 21.60
CA CYS A 64 0.67 4.77 20.71
C CYS A 64 -0.37 5.82 21.03
N VAL A 65 -1.07 6.32 20.02
CA VAL A 65 -2.12 7.32 20.19
C VAL A 65 -3.41 6.80 19.55
N PHE A 66 -4.53 7.04 20.22
CA PHE A 66 -5.85 6.59 19.78
C PHE A 66 -6.87 7.71 19.91
N ASP A 67 -7.89 7.70 19.04
CA ASP A 67 -9.02 8.61 19.21
C ASP A 67 -9.80 8.30 20.49
N PRO A 68 -10.28 9.30 21.20
CA PRO A 68 -11.17 9.11 22.35
C PRO A 68 -12.59 8.72 21.90
N LYS A 69 -13.40 8.33 22.85
CA LYS A 69 -14.84 8.19 22.64
C LYS A 69 -15.52 9.55 22.73
N GLY A 70 -16.31 9.92 21.75
CA GLY A 70 -17.13 11.13 21.79
C GLY A 70 -16.71 12.18 20.74
N PRO A 71 -17.48 13.29 20.67
CA PRO A 71 -17.24 14.33 19.68
C PRO A 71 -15.99 15.14 20.01
N THR A 72 -15.25 15.53 18.97
CA THR A 72 -14.08 16.40 19.07
C THR A 72 -14.47 17.88 18.96
N PHE A 73 -13.53 18.78 19.25
CA PHE A 73 -13.77 20.22 19.13
C PHE A 73 -14.15 20.61 17.69
N ARG A 74 -13.62 19.92 16.66
CA ARG A 74 -13.92 20.19 15.24
C ARG A 74 -15.40 20.01 14.92
N VAL A 75 -16.06 19.01 15.51
CA VAL A 75 -17.51 18.81 15.35
C VAL A 75 -18.31 19.96 16.00
N LYS A 76 -17.77 20.57 17.07
CA LYS A 76 -18.41 21.73 17.71
C LYS A 76 -18.24 23.00 16.89
N GLU A 77 -17.10 23.16 16.22
CA GLU A 77 -16.79 24.32 15.36
C GLU A 77 -17.48 24.23 14.00
N TYR A 78 -17.61 23.02 13.45
CA TYR A 78 -18.24 22.76 12.16
C TYR A 78 -19.09 21.47 12.23
N ALA A 79 -20.39 21.62 12.30
CA ALA A 79 -21.33 20.49 12.44
C ALA A 79 -21.27 19.50 11.25
N GLY A 80 -20.81 19.94 10.10
CA GLY A 80 -20.57 19.10 8.92
C GLY A 80 -19.33 18.22 9.01
N TYR A 81 -18.42 18.47 9.96
CA TYR A 81 -17.16 17.74 10.07
C TYR A 81 -17.39 16.24 10.27
N LYS A 82 -16.86 15.42 9.37
CA LYS A 82 -17.02 13.95 9.37
C LYS A 82 -18.48 13.44 9.37
N ALA A 83 -19.47 14.31 9.14
CA ALA A 83 -20.90 13.95 9.25
C ALA A 83 -21.34 12.85 8.26
N GLN A 84 -20.65 12.72 7.15
CA GLN A 84 -20.91 11.68 6.14
C GLN A 84 -20.17 10.37 6.39
N ARG A 85 -19.26 10.30 7.39
CA ARG A 85 -18.57 9.05 7.71
C ARG A 85 -19.54 8.05 8.33
N ALA A 86 -19.54 6.84 7.80
CA ALA A 86 -20.25 5.75 8.46
C ALA A 86 -19.73 5.57 9.90
N PRO A 87 -20.58 5.24 10.86
CA PRO A 87 -20.15 4.93 12.23
C PRO A 87 -19.15 3.78 12.20
N MET A 88 -18.23 3.79 13.19
CA MET A 88 -17.25 2.70 13.33
C MET A 88 -17.96 1.35 13.38
N PRO A 89 -17.58 0.38 12.53
CA PRO A 89 -18.15 -0.98 12.54
C PRO A 89 -18.07 -1.59 13.95
N ASP A 90 -19.10 -2.29 14.36
CA ASP A 90 -19.17 -2.90 15.70
C ASP A 90 -18.04 -3.90 15.92
N ASP A 91 -17.68 -4.68 14.89
CA ASP A 91 -16.55 -5.59 14.91
C ASP A 91 -15.21 -4.88 15.16
N LEU A 92 -15.03 -3.66 14.65
CA LEU A 92 -13.83 -2.86 14.94
C LEU A 92 -13.90 -2.22 16.34
N ARG A 93 -15.07 -1.71 16.71
CA ARG A 93 -15.29 -1.05 18.01
C ARG A 93 -14.94 -1.96 19.19
N THR A 94 -15.24 -3.26 19.07
CA THR A 94 -14.92 -4.26 20.10
C THR A 94 -13.43 -4.54 20.21
N GLN A 95 -12.64 -4.25 19.18
CA GLN A 95 -11.21 -4.54 19.13
C GLN A 95 -10.33 -3.38 19.64
N VAL A 96 -10.84 -2.14 19.70
CA VAL A 96 -10.08 -0.99 20.24
C VAL A 96 -9.58 -1.25 21.67
N PRO A 97 -10.43 -1.71 22.63
CA PRO A 97 -9.95 -2.04 23.98
C PRO A 97 -8.88 -3.13 24.02
N LEU A 98 -8.89 -4.08 23.07
CA LEU A 98 -7.90 -5.15 22.97
C LEU A 98 -6.54 -4.59 22.53
N ALA A 99 -6.52 -3.63 21.61
CA ALA A 99 -5.30 -2.95 21.21
C ALA A 99 -4.68 -2.15 22.37
N LEU A 100 -5.52 -1.48 23.18
CA LEU A 100 -5.06 -0.78 24.38
C LEU A 100 -4.44 -1.75 25.40
N GLN A 101 -5.05 -2.92 25.62
CA GLN A 101 -4.50 -3.97 26.50
C GLN A 101 -3.16 -4.51 25.96
N ILE A 102 -3.00 -4.63 24.65
CA ILE A 102 -1.72 -5.01 24.03
C ILE A 102 -0.65 -3.95 24.32
N CYS A 103 -0.96 -2.67 24.15
CA CYS A 103 -0.03 -1.58 24.50
C CYS A 103 0.37 -1.65 25.97
N GLU A 104 -0.58 -1.83 26.88
CA GLU A 104 -0.34 -1.96 28.32
C GLU A 104 0.56 -3.15 28.65
N GLY A 105 0.30 -4.31 28.04
CA GLY A 105 1.12 -5.51 28.20
C GLY A 105 2.53 -5.36 27.65
N TYR A 106 2.75 -4.48 26.68
CA TYR A 106 4.10 -4.10 26.21
C TYR A 106 4.72 -2.95 27.02
N GLY A 107 4.01 -2.39 28.01
CA GLY A 107 4.47 -1.22 28.74
C GLY A 107 4.56 0.05 27.86
N ILE A 108 3.80 0.11 26.77
CA ILE A 108 3.77 1.22 25.85
C ILE A 108 2.60 2.13 26.23
N PRO A 109 2.82 3.44 26.49
CA PRO A 109 1.73 4.36 26.79
C PRO A 109 0.79 4.48 25.58
N ALA A 110 -0.50 4.25 25.85
CA ALA A 110 -1.58 4.48 24.92
C ALA A 110 -2.30 5.78 25.29
N LEU A 111 -2.09 6.83 24.49
CA LEU A 111 -2.60 8.16 24.77
C LEU A 111 -3.95 8.39 24.11
N GLN A 112 -4.85 9.05 24.83
CA GLN A 112 -6.12 9.56 24.35
C GLN A 112 -6.40 10.89 25.06
N ALA A 113 -7.11 11.81 24.41
CA ALA A 113 -7.53 13.06 25.03
C ALA A 113 -8.98 13.39 24.64
N GLU A 114 -9.86 13.51 25.61
CA GLU A 114 -11.27 13.86 25.37
C GLU A 114 -11.40 15.20 24.64
N GLY A 115 -12.22 15.23 23.59
CA GLY A 115 -12.47 16.42 22.79
C GLY A 115 -11.42 16.72 21.72
N PHE A 116 -10.35 15.91 21.59
CA PHE A 116 -9.29 16.04 20.58
C PHE A 116 -9.14 14.76 19.78
N GLU A 117 -8.65 14.86 18.56
CA GLU A 117 -8.35 13.70 17.72
C GLU A 117 -6.93 13.16 18.00
N ALA A 118 -6.66 11.92 17.62
CA ALA A 118 -5.34 11.31 17.76
C ALA A 118 -4.24 12.18 17.12
N ASP A 119 -4.54 12.82 16.00
CA ASP A 119 -3.61 13.68 15.27
C ASP A 119 -3.17 14.91 16.10
N ASP A 120 -4.09 15.51 16.85
CA ASP A 120 -3.78 16.64 17.74
C ASP A 120 -2.91 16.19 18.94
N VAL A 121 -3.17 14.98 19.46
CA VAL A 121 -2.34 14.38 20.50
C VAL A 121 -0.94 14.08 19.97
N LEU A 122 -0.83 13.49 18.77
CA LEU A 122 0.45 13.24 18.07
C LEU A 122 1.23 14.54 17.89
N ALA A 123 0.57 15.61 17.41
CA ALA A 123 1.21 16.91 17.19
C ALA A 123 1.71 17.53 18.52
N THR A 124 0.90 17.46 19.58
CA THR A 124 1.26 18.02 20.88
C THR A 124 2.45 17.28 21.50
N VAL A 125 2.43 15.95 21.51
CA VAL A 125 3.52 15.12 22.05
C VAL A 125 4.79 15.29 21.22
N THR A 126 4.66 15.36 19.89
CA THR A 126 5.79 15.62 18.99
C THR A 126 6.47 16.93 19.32
N ARG A 127 5.71 18.03 19.48
CA ARG A 127 6.28 19.33 19.86
C ARG A 127 7.01 19.28 21.20
N GLN A 128 6.39 18.70 22.22
CA GLN A 128 6.99 18.58 23.55
C GLN A 128 8.29 17.76 23.52
N ALA A 129 8.31 16.65 22.76
CA ALA A 129 9.51 15.83 22.61
C ALA A 129 10.64 16.57 21.89
N VAL A 130 10.32 17.31 20.83
CA VAL A 130 11.30 18.16 20.11
C VAL A 130 11.87 19.26 21.02
N GLU A 131 11.04 19.93 21.80
CA GLU A 131 11.46 20.93 22.79
C GLU A 131 12.40 20.35 23.86
N MET A 132 12.26 19.04 24.15
CA MET A 132 13.14 18.30 25.06
C MET A 132 14.38 17.70 24.35
N GLY A 133 14.60 18.00 23.07
CA GLY A 133 15.77 17.57 22.31
C GLY A 133 15.67 16.18 21.67
N TYR A 134 14.47 15.61 21.56
CA TYR A 134 14.25 14.32 20.86
C TYR A 134 14.07 14.51 19.35
N SER A 135 14.51 13.53 18.58
CA SER A 135 14.00 13.33 17.23
C SER A 135 12.69 12.53 17.31
N VAL A 136 11.75 12.76 16.39
CA VAL A 136 10.45 12.08 16.41
C VAL A 136 10.18 11.42 15.06
N VAL A 137 9.75 10.15 15.10
CA VAL A 137 9.25 9.40 13.95
C VAL A 137 7.77 9.08 14.20
N ILE A 138 6.88 9.69 13.43
CA ILE A 138 5.44 9.41 13.48
C ILE A 138 5.14 8.27 12.53
N VAL A 139 4.58 7.17 13.03
CA VAL A 139 4.25 5.97 12.25
C VAL A 139 2.78 6.02 11.87
N THR A 140 2.50 6.50 10.65
CA THR A 140 1.15 6.65 10.11
C THR A 140 1.15 6.66 8.59
N GLY A 141 0.01 6.33 7.98
CA GLY A 141 -0.24 6.53 6.55
C GLY A 141 -1.08 7.78 6.25
N ASP A 142 -1.38 8.60 7.28
CA ASP A 142 -2.20 9.80 7.11
C ASP A 142 -1.38 10.95 6.50
N LYS A 143 -1.92 11.52 5.42
CA LYS A 143 -1.30 12.65 4.71
C LYS A 143 -1.29 13.94 5.52
N ASP A 144 -2.25 14.08 6.43
CA ASP A 144 -2.46 15.32 7.19
C ASP A 144 -1.34 15.52 8.21
N LEU A 145 -0.76 14.43 8.72
CA LEU A 145 0.41 14.46 9.61
C LEU A 145 1.71 14.87 8.91
N LEU A 146 1.74 14.94 7.57
CA LEU A 146 2.88 15.49 6.83
C LEU A 146 3.13 16.98 7.14
N GLN A 147 2.13 17.71 7.66
CA GLN A 147 2.30 19.09 8.13
C GLN A 147 3.28 19.23 9.31
N LEU A 148 3.56 18.13 10.03
CA LEU A 148 4.50 18.11 11.16
C LEU A 148 5.95 17.85 10.75
N VAL A 149 6.18 17.42 9.50
CA VAL A 149 7.50 17.04 9.00
C VAL A 149 8.43 18.25 8.92
N GLY A 150 9.61 18.13 9.50
CA GLY A 150 10.64 19.16 9.45
C GLY A 150 11.58 19.12 10.65
N GLY A 151 12.80 19.62 10.48
CA GLY A 151 13.82 19.53 11.53
C GLY A 151 14.02 18.09 12.00
N PRO A 152 13.81 17.76 13.29
CA PRO A 152 13.99 16.41 13.81
C PRO A 152 12.75 15.52 13.66
N VAL A 153 11.70 15.97 12.97
CA VAL A 153 10.43 15.23 12.83
C VAL A 153 10.32 14.62 11.44
N THR A 154 10.05 13.32 11.38
CA THR A 154 9.77 12.58 10.15
C THR A 154 8.51 11.74 10.30
N VAL A 155 7.87 11.39 9.18
CA VAL A 155 6.73 10.46 9.13
C VAL A 155 7.18 9.17 8.44
N PHE A 156 6.81 8.04 9.00
CA PHE A 156 7.00 6.73 8.40
C PHE A 156 5.65 6.10 8.05
N ASP A 157 5.40 5.91 6.75
CA ASP A 157 4.23 5.13 6.28
C ASP A 157 4.62 3.64 6.27
N PRO A 158 4.12 2.82 7.20
CA PRO A 158 4.54 1.42 7.32
C PRO A 158 4.00 0.54 6.20
N PHE A 159 2.97 0.98 5.47
CA PHE A 159 2.34 0.20 4.40
C PHE A 159 3.02 0.40 3.06
N LYS A 160 3.47 1.63 2.79
CA LYS A 160 4.26 1.94 1.61
C LYS A 160 5.75 1.74 1.86
N ASN A 161 6.13 1.54 3.13
CA ASN A 161 7.51 1.48 3.57
C ASN A 161 8.30 2.73 3.16
N ILE A 162 7.73 3.91 3.35
CA ILE A 162 8.31 5.20 2.95
C ILE A 162 8.54 6.07 4.18
N HIS A 163 9.75 6.63 4.28
CA HIS A 163 10.06 7.72 5.19
C HIS A 163 9.88 9.06 4.49
N PHE A 164 9.11 9.94 5.12
CA PHE A 164 8.90 11.31 4.70
C PHE A 164 9.71 12.23 5.61
N ASP A 165 10.82 12.73 5.11
CA ASP A 165 11.47 13.94 5.56
C ASP A 165 10.98 15.14 4.73
N ALA A 166 11.43 16.36 5.03
CA ALA A 166 10.98 17.56 4.33
C ALA A 166 11.28 17.50 2.82
N ALA A 167 12.44 16.95 2.43
CA ALA A 167 12.84 16.82 1.04
C ALA A 167 11.94 15.82 0.29
N ARG A 168 11.59 14.71 0.94
CA ARG A 168 10.69 13.70 0.36
C ARG A 168 9.25 14.20 0.23
N VAL A 169 8.75 14.96 1.21
CA VAL A 169 7.44 15.63 1.11
C VAL A 169 7.43 16.57 -0.09
N GLU A 170 8.46 17.40 -0.23
CA GLU A 170 8.57 18.34 -1.35
C GLU A 170 8.69 17.62 -2.70
N GLN A 171 9.42 16.52 -2.76
CA GLN A 171 9.53 15.69 -3.97
C GLN A 171 8.20 15.06 -4.39
N GLU A 172 7.45 14.47 -3.44
CA GLU A 172 6.23 13.72 -3.77
C GLU A 172 4.98 14.59 -3.85
N LYS A 173 4.88 15.61 -2.97
CA LYS A 173 3.72 16.50 -2.92
C LYS A 173 3.93 17.77 -3.72
N ARG A 174 5.16 18.09 -4.11
CA ARG A 174 5.56 19.38 -4.74
C ARG A 174 5.22 20.60 -3.88
N LEU A 175 5.12 20.39 -2.58
CA LEU A 175 4.81 21.37 -1.54
C LEU A 175 5.74 21.17 -0.36
N LYS A 176 6.10 22.25 0.30
CA LYS A 176 6.79 22.19 1.60
C LYS A 176 5.83 21.67 2.67
N PRO A 177 6.29 20.97 3.71
CA PRO A 177 5.43 20.51 4.81
C PRO A 177 4.52 21.59 5.38
N ALA A 178 5.03 22.81 5.58
CA ALA A 178 4.26 23.95 6.07
C ALA A 178 3.10 24.39 5.16
N GLN A 179 3.13 24.02 3.88
CA GLN A 179 2.08 24.34 2.90
C GLN A 179 0.96 23.30 2.84
N ILE A 180 1.12 22.15 3.51
CA ILE A 180 0.10 21.08 3.50
C ILE A 180 -1.24 21.57 4.06
N VAL A 181 -1.21 22.37 5.11
CA VAL A 181 -2.43 22.95 5.73
C VAL A 181 -3.11 23.93 4.76
N ASP A 182 -2.34 24.76 4.07
CA ASP A 182 -2.85 25.71 3.07
C ASP A 182 -3.43 24.99 1.85
N TRP A 183 -2.77 23.89 1.43
CA TRP A 183 -3.25 23.03 0.34
C TRP A 183 -4.59 22.40 0.66
N LEU A 184 -4.75 21.85 1.88
CA LEU A 184 -6.02 21.31 2.37
C LEU A 184 -7.08 22.40 2.54
N GLY A 185 -6.69 23.60 2.96
CA GLY A 185 -7.60 24.75 3.07
C GLY A 185 -8.20 25.17 1.72
N LEU A 186 -7.41 25.11 0.65
CA LEU A 186 -7.86 25.39 -0.72
C LEU A 186 -8.69 24.26 -1.31
N MET A 187 -8.18 23.03 -1.25
CA MET A 187 -8.77 21.87 -1.89
C MET A 187 -9.98 21.31 -1.10
N GLY A 188 -9.98 21.50 0.21
CA GLY A 188 -10.86 20.77 1.11
C GLY A 188 -10.40 19.34 1.37
N ASP A 189 -11.16 18.62 2.18
CA ASP A 189 -11.00 17.18 2.37
C ASP A 189 -12.36 16.47 2.35
N HIS A 190 -12.60 15.69 1.29
CA HIS A 190 -13.83 14.93 1.15
C HIS A 190 -14.00 13.88 2.25
N ALA A 191 -12.90 13.27 2.72
CA ALA A 191 -12.96 12.25 3.77
C ALA A 191 -13.48 12.82 5.10
N ASP A 192 -13.14 14.09 5.37
CA ASP A 192 -13.52 14.79 6.59
C ASP A 192 -14.68 15.78 6.39
N ASN A 193 -15.24 15.81 5.16
CA ASN A 193 -16.28 16.73 4.77
C ASN A 193 -15.89 18.20 4.97
N ILE A 194 -14.64 18.54 4.69
CA ILE A 194 -14.13 19.90 4.71
C ILE A 194 -14.29 20.49 3.31
N PRO A 195 -15.02 21.62 3.15
CA PRO A 195 -15.48 22.04 1.82
C PRO A 195 -14.39 22.60 0.90
N GLY A 196 -13.34 23.22 1.44
CA GLY A 196 -12.35 23.93 0.62
C GLY A 196 -12.97 25.07 -0.21
N VAL A 197 -12.40 25.34 -1.39
CA VAL A 197 -12.92 26.29 -2.37
C VAL A 197 -13.53 25.51 -3.54
N GLU A 198 -14.77 25.82 -3.90
CA GLU A 198 -15.48 25.12 -4.96
C GLU A 198 -14.73 25.26 -6.32
N GLY A 199 -14.53 24.13 -7.00
CA GLY A 199 -13.79 24.07 -8.26
C GLY A 199 -12.26 24.06 -8.10
N VAL A 200 -11.72 24.15 -6.87
CA VAL A 200 -10.30 24.04 -6.59
C VAL A 200 -9.96 22.62 -6.13
N GLY A 201 -9.54 21.79 -7.06
CA GLY A 201 -9.00 20.45 -6.73
C GLY A 201 -7.48 20.48 -6.55
N ASP A 202 -6.90 19.28 -6.31
CA ASP A 202 -5.48 19.05 -6.02
C ASP A 202 -4.52 19.86 -6.90
N GLN A 203 -4.63 19.73 -8.23
CA GLN A 203 -3.70 20.38 -9.17
C GLN A 203 -3.82 21.91 -9.19
N ILE A 204 -5.03 22.44 -8.97
CA ILE A 204 -5.25 23.89 -8.92
C ILE A 204 -4.70 24.44 -7.61
N ALA A 205 -4.98 23.80 -6.49
CA ALA A 205 -4.46 24.19 -5.18
C ALA A 205 -2.91 24.16 -5.16
N LEU A 206 -2.32 23.11 -5.72
CA LEU A 206 -0.87 22.99 -5.88
C LEU A 206 -0.28 24.16 -6.68
N LYS A 207 -0.87 24.45 -7.83
CA LYS A 207 -0.42 25.54 -8.69
C LYS A 207 -0.52 26.90 -8.00
N LEU A 208 -1.63 27.17 -7.31
CA LEU A 208 -1.84 28.40 -6.56
C LEU A 208 -0.79 28.61 -5.47
N LEU A 209 -0.45 27.55 -4.73
CA LEU A 209 0.57 27.62 -3.67
C LEU A 209 1.98 27.75 -4.22
N GLN A 210 2.27 27.17 -5.39
CA GLN A 210 3.55 27.38 -6.07
C GLN A 210 3.69 28.81 -6.61
N GLU A 211 2.60 29.43 -7.07
CA GLU A 211 2.62 30.81 -7.60
C GLU A 211 2.63 31.87 -6.48
N HIS A 212 1.88 31.64 -5.38
CA HIS A 212 1.66 32.64 -4.34
C HIS A 212 2.32 32.34 -2.99
N GLY A 213 2.85 31.12 -2.79
CA GLY A 213 3.57 30.73 -1.58
C GLY A 213 2.67 30.26 -0.43
N SER A 214 1.58 30.95 -0.10
CA SER A 214 0.64 30.58 0.95
C SER A 214 -0.82 30.86 0.57
N LEU A 215 -1.75 30.28 1.34
CA LEU A 215 -3.18 30.54 1.20
C LEU A 215 -3.48 32.04 1.34
N ASP A 216 -2.95 32.68 2.37
CA ASP A 216 -3.25 34.10 2.63
C ASP A 216 -2.73 35.00 1.51
N GLN A 217 -1.53 34.74 1.00
CA GLN A 217 -0.96 35.48 -0.14
C GLN A 217 -1.78 35.24 -1.42
N CYS A 218 -2.25 34.03 -1.64
CA CYS A 218 -3.13 33.70 -2.74
C CYS A 218 -4.45 34.49 -2.65
N LEU A 219 -5.12 34.43 -1.51
CA LEU A 219 -6.40 35.12 -1.31
C LEU A 219 -6.28 36.63 -1.42
N GLU A 220 -5.19 37.22 -0.89
CA GLU A 220 -4.93 38.67 -1.01
C GLU A 220 -4.68 39.07 -2.46
N PHE A 221 -3.89 38.27 -3.23
CA PHE A 221 -3.68 38.51 -4.66
C PHE A 221 -5.03 38.58 -5.43
N TYR A 222 -5.94 37.65 -5.18
CA TYR A 222 -7.25 37.64 -5.83
C TYR A 222 -8.12 38.80 -5.38
N ARG A 223 -8.07 39.18 -4.11
CA ARG A 223 -8.78 40.32 -3.56
C ARG A 223 -8.31 41.64 -4.16
N GLU A 224 -6.99 41.87 -4.29
CA GLU A 224 -6.42 43.07 -4.90
C GLU A 224 -6.72 43.15 -6.40
N LYS A 225 -6.60 42.02 -7.10
CA LYS A 225 -6.76 41.93 -8.55
C LYS A 225 -8.19 42.22 -9.01
N TYR A 226 -9.20 41.76 -8.30
CA TYR A 226 -10.57 41.76 -8.83
C TYR A 226 -11.50 42.79 -8.18
N GLN A 227 -11.30 43.23 -6.96
CA GLN A 227 -12.04 44.32 -6.29
C GLN A 227 -13.53 44.37 -6.65
N ASP A 228 -14.35 43.39 -6.22
CA ASP A 228 -15.78 43.26 -6.55
C ASP A 228 -16.63 44.42 -6.03
N ARG A 229 -16.44 45.60 -6.63
CA ARG A 229 -17.10 46.88 -6.20
C ARG A 229 -18.59 46.93 -6.54
N ASP A 230 -19.02 46.22 -7.57
CA ASP A 230 -20.38 46.18 -8.07
C ASP A 230 -21.16 44.92 -7.66
N GLY A 231 -20.54 44.03 -6.91
CA GLY A 231 -21.11 42.75 -6.46
C GLY A 231 -21.29 41.72 -7.59
N SER A 232 -20.69 41.93 -8.75
CA SER A 232 -20.90 41.08 -9.93
C SER A 232 -20.34 39.65 -9.71
N ILE A 233 -19.27 39.50 -8.91
CA ILE A 233 -18.69 38.20 -8.59
C ILE A 233 -19.67 37.41 -7.73
N HIS A 234 -20.19 38.00 -6.66
CA HIS A 234 -21.15 37.35 -5.77
C HIS A 234 -22.45 36.97 -6.50
N GLN A 235 -22.99 37.86 -7.34
CA GLN A 235 -24.16 37.56 -8.18
C GLN A 235 -23.89 36.38 -9.12
N PHE A 236 -22.70 36.35 -9.72
CA PHE A 236 -22.28 35.20 -10.56
C PHE A 236 -22.27 33.92 -9.77
N ILE A 237 -21.67 33.88 -8.57
CA ILE A 237 -21.59 32.68 -7.72
C ILE A 237 -22.98 32.18 -7.37
N GLU A 238 -23.88 33.03 -6.90
CA GLU A 238 -25.27 32.68 -6.59
C GLU A 238 -25.99 32.06 -7.78
N ALA A 239 -25.88 32.69 -8.95
CA ALA A 239 -26.49 32.19 -10.18
C ALA A 239 -25.87 30.85 -10.62
N HIS A 240 -24.56 30.73 -10.55
CA HIS A 240 -23.85 29.52 -10.97
C HIS A 240 -24.19 28.32 -10.03
N GLN A 241 -24.26 28.54 -8.73
CA GLN A 241 -24.67 27.53 -7.75
C GLN A 241 -26.16 27.15 -7.88
N ALA A 242 -27.02 28.09 -8.21
CA ALA A 242 -28.42 27.82 -8.51
C ALA A 242 -28.59 26.93 -9.75
N GLU A 243 -27.81 27.18 -10.80
CA GLU A 243 -27.81 26.32 -11.99
C GLU A 243 -27.24 24.93 -11.70
N ALA A 244 -26.21 24.81 -10.83
CA ALA A 244 -25.63 23.53 -10.46
C ALA A 244 -26.61 22.59 -9.74
N LYS A 245 -27.63 23.13 -9.07
CA LYS A 245 -28.69 22.36 -8.39
C LYS A 245 -29.78 21.82 -9.32
N LYS A 246 -29.88 22.33 -10.57
CA LYS A 246 -30.83 21.84 -11.55
C LYS A 246 -30.41 20.51 -12.18
N GLU A 247 -31.34 19.78 -12.76
CA GLU A 247 -31.02 18.59 -13.55
C GLU A 247 -30.04 18.92 -14.68
N LYS A 248 -29.14 18.00 -15.00
CA LYS A 248 -28.07 18.24 -15.98
C LYS A 248 -28.56 18.70 -17.35
N ALA A 249 -29.76 18.25 -17.77
CA ALA A 249 -30.38 18.60 -19.03
C ALA A 249 -30.96 20.06 -19.06
N GLU A 250 -31.21 20.63 -17.88
CA GLU A 250 -31.84 21.96 -17.74
C GLU A 250 -30.84 23.07 -17.38
N ARG A 251 -29.56 22.72 -17.20
CA ARG A 251 -28.52 23.67 -16.79
C ARG A 251 -28.17 24.64 -17.90
N GLN A 252 -28.22 25.92 -17.56
CA GLN A 252 -27.77 27.00 -18.45
C GLN A 252 -26.31 27.36 -18.10
N THR A 253 -25.54 27.68 -19.13
CA THR A 253 -24.16 28.14 -18.94
C THR A 253 -24.16 29.61 -18.49
N ILE A 254 -23.84 29.84 -17.22
CA ILE A 254 -23.60 31.17 -16.66
C ILE A 254 -22.14 31.55 -16.90
N LYS A 255 -21.93 32.71 -17.54
CA LYS A 255 -20.59 33.22 -17.82
C LYS A 255 -20.06 34.05 -16.64
N PRO A 256 -18.80 33.87 -16.24
CA PRO A 256 -18.20 34.71 -15.21
C PRO A 256 -18.03 36.17 -15.68
N PRO A 257 -17.84 37.11 -14.78
CA PRO A 257 -17.54 38.50 -15.12
C PRO A 257 -16.39 38.63 -16.12
N LYS A 258 -16.41 39.68 -16.95
CA LYS A 258 -15.43 39.83 -18.04
C LYS A 258 -13.99 39.82 -17.52
N GLY A 259 -13.15 38.93 -18.07
CA GLY A 259 -11.74 38.80 -17.73
C GLY A 259 -11.45 37.86 -16.55
N MET A 260 -12.46 37.19 -15.99
CA MET A 260 -12.32 36.21 -14.92
C MET A 260 -12.59 34.79 -15.40
N LYS A 261 -11.97 33.81 -14.72
CA LYS A 261 -12.35 32.41 -14.84
C LYS A 261 -13.35 32.07 -13.72
N VAL A 262 -14.12 31.02 -13.90
CA VAL A 262 -15.06 30.52 -12.87
C VAL A 262 -14.35 30.28 -11.55
N VAL A 263 -13.20 29.62 -11.59
CA VAL A 263 -12.40 29.31 -10.38
C VAL A 263 -11.91 30.57 -9.66
N ASP A 264 -11.56 31.63 -10.41
CA ASP A 264 -11.11 32.90 -9.84
C ASP A 264 -12.24 33.57 -9.02
N CYS A 265 -13.47 33.47 -9.50
CA CYS A 265 -14.66 33.98 -8.79
C CYS A 265 -14.87 33.22 -7.48
N TYR A 266 -14.74 31.89 -7.50
CA TYR A 266 -14.88 31.09 -6.29
C TYR A 266 -13.77 31.36 -5.27
N ILE A 267 -12.50 31.49 -5.70
CA ILE A 267 -11.38 31.83 -4.82
C ILE A 267 -11.63 33.19 -4.14
N TYR A 268 -12.13 34.18 -4.90
CA TYR A 268 -12.46 35.50 -4.35
C TYR A 268 -13.61 35.44 -3.35
N ALA A 269 -14.74 34.83 -3.74
CA ALA A 269 -15.97 34.85 -2.94
C ALA A 269 -15.91 33.92 -1.70
N GLN A 270 -15.14 32.83 -1.79
CA GLN A 270 -15.03 31.82 -0.72
C GLN A 270 -13.74 31.94 0.09
N ALA A 271 -13.12 33.13 0.11
CA ALA A 271 -11.88 33.34 0.85
C ALA A 271 -12.00 33.00 2.36
N ASP A 272 -13.09 33.34 3.00
CA ASP A 272 -13.33 33.03 4.40
C ASP A 272 -13.60 31.53 4.62
N GLN A 273 -14.28 30.88 3.67
CA GLN A 273 -14.45 29.43 3.68
C GLN A 273 -13.12 28.69 3.55
N ALA A 274 -12.21 29.16 2.69
CA ALA A 274 -10.87 28.59 2.55
C ALA A 274 -10.05 28.71 3.84
N ARG A 275 -10.15 29.87 4.52
CA ARG A 275 -9.51 30.05 5.85
C ARG A 275 -10.12 29.14 6.89
N ALA A 276 -11.44 29.05 6.97
CA ALA A 276 -12.13 28.14 7.88
C ALA A 276 -11.74 26.67 7.62
N SER A 277 -11.69 26.26 6.37
CA SER A 277 -11.25 24.91 5.96
C SER A 277 -9.81 24.65 6.39
N ARG A 278 -8.91 25.61 6.22
CA ARG A 278 -7.53 25.51 6.72
C ARG A 278 -7.47 25.33 8.23
N GLU A 279 -8.24 26.10 8.99
CA GLU A 279 -8.24 25.98 10.46
C GLU A 279 -8.80 24.63 10.94
N LEU A 280 -9.76 24.05 10.22
CA LEU A 280 -10.25 22.69 10.51
C LEU A 280 -9.20 21.59 10.25
N THR A 281 -8.29 21.79 9.29
CA THR A 281 -7.20 20.84 8.98
C THR A 281 -5.95 21.07 9.81
N ARG A 282 -5.85 22.23 10.46
CA ARG A 282 -4.70 22.58 11.30
C ARG A 282 -4.69 21.74 12.56
N LEU A 283 -3.56 21.12 12.85
CA LEU A 283 -3.38 20.36 14.08
C LEU A 283 -3.21 21.27 15.29
N ARG A 284 -3.78 20.85 16.42
CA ARG A 284 -3.63 21.52 17.71
C ARG A 284 -2.38 21.02 18.42
N PHE A 285 -1.74 21.91 19.16
CA PHE A 285 -0.52 21.62 19.92
C PHE A 285 -0.69 21.85 21.42
N ASP A 286 -1.89 22.18 21.86
CA ASP A 286 -2.26 22.54 23.22
C ASP A 286 -3.18 21.51 23.89
N VAL A 287 -3.14 20.26 23.40
CA VAL A 287 -3.89 19.16 24.01
C VAL A 287 -3.38 18.90 25.44
N PRO A 288 -4.25 18.65 26.43
CA PRO A 288 -3.84 18.43 27.80
C PRO A 288 -3.20 17.06 28.05
N VAL A 289 -2.16 16.76 27.28
CA VAL A 289 -1.31 15.57 27.40
C VAL A 289 0.13 15.99 27.68
N ARG A 290 0.90 15.12 28.33
CA ARG A 290 2.30 15.40 28.67
C ARG A 290 3.19 14.28 28.17
N PHE A 291 4.25 14.65 27.48
CA PHE A 291 5.38 13.75 27.17
C PHE A 291 6.24 13.59 28.43
N ASP A 292 6.32 12.37 28.93
CA ASP A 292 7.17 11.98 30.04
C ASP A 292 8.09 10.86 29.54
N PRO A 293 9.38 11.12 29.27
CA PRO A 293 10.29 10.16 28.68
C PRO A 293 10.33 8.81 29.42
N GLU A 294 10.24 8.82 30.75
CA GLU A 294 10.30 7.58 31.54
C GLU A 294 9.12 6.65 31.26
N LYS A 295 7.95 7.22 30.92
CA LYS A 295 6.76 6.43 30.57
C LYS A 295 6.81 5.88 29.15
N PHE A 296 7.56 6.55 28.27
CA PHE A 296 7.69 6.14 26.86
C PHE A 296 8.87 5.20 26.64
N LYS A 297 9.70 4.99 27.65
CA LYS A 297 10.86 4.10 27.55
C LYS A 297 10.43 2.67 27.34
N CYS A 298 10.91 2.05 26.26
CA CYS A 298 10.59 0.66 25.95
C CYS A 298 11.19 -0.29 26.96
N GLY A 299 10.34 -1.12 27.55
CA GLY A 299 10.71 -2.21 28.46
C GLY A 299 10.47 -3.59 27.83
N GLU A 300 10.79 -4.63 28.62
CA GLU A 300 10.41 -5.98 28.29
C GLU A 300 8.89 -6.18 28.39
N PRO A 301 8.29 -6.97 27.48
CA PRO A 301 6.86 -7.25 27.54
C PRO A 301 6.46 -7.91 28.85
N LYS A 302 5.37 -7.47 29.43
CA LYS A 302 4.78 -8.02 30.67
C LYS A 302 4.10 -9.36 30.37
N ARG A 303 4.85 -10.43 30.36
CA ARG A 303 4.39 -11.78 29.95
C ARG A 303 3.13 -12.23 30.68
N ALA A 304 3.03 -11.93 31.99
CA ALA A 304 1.88 -12.30 32.81
C ALA A 304 0.57 -11.64 32.35
N GLU A 305 0.62 -10.45 31.74
CA GLU A 305 -0.53 -9.71 31.23
C GLU A 305 -0.84 -10.10 29.77
N LEU A 306 0.20 -10.26 28.94
CA LEU A 306 0.05 -10.57 27.53
C LEU A 306 -0.35 -12.02 27.25
N ALA A 307 0.19 -13.00 27.98
CA ALA A 307 -0.05 -14.42 27.68
C ALA A 307 -1.53 -14.82 27.72
N PRO A 308 -2.31 -14.43 28.76
CA PRO A 308 -3.74 -14.71 28.78
C PRO A 308 -4.51 -14.01 27.66
N LEU A 309 -4.13 -12.77 27.33
CA LEU A 309 -4.75 -12.01 26.25
C LEU A 309 -4.51 -12.67 24.89
N LEU A 310 -3.25 -13.02 24.57
CA LEU A 310 -2.89 -13.68 23.32
C LEU A 310 -3.55 -15.05 23.18
N ALA A 311 -3.67 -15.81 24.29
CA ALA A 311 -4.37 -17.08 24.33
C ALA A 311 -5.87 -16.90 24.02
N ARG A 312 -6.53 -15.93 24.64
CA ARG A 312 -7.95 -15.61 24.42
C ARG A 312 -8.24 -15.19 22.98
N LEU A 313 -7.30 -14.45 22.36
CA LEU A 313 -7.42 -13.97 20.98
C LEU A 313 -7.00 -15.01 19.93
N ASP A 314 -6.69 -16.25 20.34
CA ASP A 314 -6.14 -17.32 19.48
C ASP A 314 -4.86 -16.92 18.71
N LEU A 315 -4.07 -16.02 19.27
CA LEU A 315 -2.79 -15.59 18.73
C LEU A 315 -1.66 -16.55 19.17
N ARG A 316 -1.86 -17.86 18.90
CA ARG A 316 -1.06 -18.98 19.43
C ARG A 316 0.40 -18.94 19.01
N GLN A 317 0.69 -18.46 17.82
CA GLN A 317 2.07 -18.31 17.34
C GLN A 317 2.86 -17.38 18.26
N PHE A 318 2.32 -16.18 18.51
CA PHE A 318 2.97 -15.19 19.36
C PHE A 318 3.10 -15.65 20.82
N LEU A 319 2.12 -16.41 21.28
CA LEU A 319 2.17 -17.03 22.60
C LEU A 319 3.32 -18.05 22.70
N ARG A 320 3.53 -18.89 21.66
CA ARG A 320 4.64 -19.85 21.59
C ARG A 320 5.99 -19.14 21.58
N GLU A 321 6.17 -18.12 20.74
CA GLU A 321 7.39 -17.31 20.66
C GLU A 321 7.72 -16.67 22.02
N MET A 322 6.72 -16.09 22.67
CA MET A 322 6.89 -15.49 23.99
C MET A 322 7.28 -16.52 25.07
N ASN A 323 6.77 -17.76 24.99
CA ASN A 323 7.06 -18.83 25.97
C ASN A 323 8.40 -19.52 25.70
N SER A 324 8.87 -19.59 24.46
CA SER A 324 10.12 -20.27 24.11
C SER A 324 11.36 -19.50 24.57
N GLY A 325 11.25 -18.24 24.96
CA GLY A 325 12.39 -17.39 25.30
C GLY A 325 13.38 -17.19 24.15
N ALA A 326 13.04 -17.73 22.97
CA ALA A 326 13.80 -17.45 21.77
C ALA A 326 13.69 -15.95 21.48
N PRO A 327 14.79 -15.28 21.12
CA PRO A 327 14.66 -13.96 20.51
C PRO A 327 13.63 -14.10 19.40
N ALA A 328 12.71 -13.15 19.28
CA ALA A 328 11.72 -13.12 18.21
C ALA A 328 12.45 -13.58 16.94
N ALA A 329 11.95 -14.65 16.31
CA ALA A 329 12.58 -15.14 15.11
C ALA A 329 12.80 -13.93 14.21
N GLU A 330 14.06 -13.66 13.87
CA GLU A 330 14.44 -12.57 12.96
C GLU A 330 13.93 -12.95 11.57
N GLY A 331 12.62 -12.89 11.39
CA GLY A 331 11.93 -13.38 10.22
C GLY A 331 10.84 -12.49 9.73
N ASP A 332 10.64 -11.31 10.33
CA ASP A 332 9.51 -10.49 9.93
C ASP A 332 9.91 -9.03 9.75
N PHE A 333 9.99 -8.61 8.48
CA PHE A 333 10.02 -7.22 8.05
C PHE A 333 11.20 -6.35 8.53
N GLU A 334 12.44 -6.80 8.42
CA GLU A 334 13.56 -5.87 8.40
C GLU A 334 13.85 -5.38 6.98
N ALA A 335 13.44 -4.14 6.70
CA ALA A 335 14.11 -3.34 5.70
C ALA A 335 15.16 -2.47 6.41
N PRO A 336 16.45 -2.80 6.39
CA PRO A 336 17.46 -1.86 6.84
C PRO A 336 17.42 -0.65 5.90
N LEU A 337 17.29 0.54 6.49
CA LEU A 337 17.58 1.78 5.79
C LEU A 337 19.09 1.83 5.54
N LEU A 338 19.50 1.26 4.43
CA LEU A 338 20.80 1.60 3.88
C LEU A 338 20.73 3.07 3.45
N THR A 339 21.69 3.86 3.88
CA THR A 339 21.88 5.21 3.35
C THR A 339 22.06 5.18 1.83
N ALA A 340 21.77 6.26 1.11
CA ALA A 340 21.92 6.31 -0.35
C ALA A 340 23.32 5.87 -0.83
N GLY A 341 24.35 5.96 0.04
CA GLY A 341 25.69 5.46 -0.21
C GLY A 341 25.83 3.95 -0.05
N GLU A 342 25.16 3.36 0.93
CA GLU A 342 25.14 1.90 1.17
C GLU A 342 24.26 1.18 0.14
N GLN A 343 23.17 1.80 -0.32
CA GLN A 343 22.36 1.32 -1.44
C GLN A 343 23.17 1.22 -2.74
N LYS A 344 24.07 2.18 -2.97
CA LYS A 344 24.99 2.14 -4.11
C LYS A 344 26.09 1.10 -3.96
N ALA A 345 26.55 0.82 -2.73
CA ALA A 345 27.58 -0.17 -2.44
C ALA A 345 27.06 -1.61 -2.52
N VAL A 346 25.83 -1.90 -2.06
CA VAL A 346 25.22 -3.24 -2.17
C VAL A 346 24.76 -3.54 -3.60
N ALA A 347 24.22 -2.54 -4.31
CA ALA A 347 23.86 -2.67 -5.73
C ALA A 347 25.09 -2.76 -6.67
N ALA A 348 26.25 -2.28 -6.24
CA ALA A 348 27.48 -2.31 -7.03
C ALA A 348 28.31 -3.60 -6.87
N ALA A 349 27.93 -4.54 -5.97
CA ALA A 349 28.76 -5.70 -5.62
C ALA A 349 28.41 -6.99 -6.38
N VAL A 350 27.26 -7.10 -7.05
CA VAL A 350 26.88 -8.30 -7.80
C VAL A 350 26.53 -7.93 -9.25
N GLU A 351 27.38 -8.32 -10.18
CA GLU A 351 27.17 -8.13 -11.62
C GLU A 351 26.07 -9.11 -12.09
N ARG A 352 24.85 -8.56 -12.30
CA ARG A 352 23.73 -9.32 -12.83
C ARG A 352 23.85 -9.45 -14.35
N GLN A 353 23.78 -10.66 -14.87
CA GLN A 353 23.88 -10.96 -16.29
C GLN A 353 22.49 -11.25 -16.87
N TYR A 354 21.71 -10.20 -17.11
CA TYR A 354 20.39 -10.30 -17.72
C TYR A 354 20.50 -10.10 -19.24
N ARG A 355 20.02 -11.09 -19.99
CA ARG A 355 20.22 -11.18 -21.44
C ARG A 355 18.88 -11.14 -22.18
N ILE A 356 18.79 -10.28 -23.19
CA ILE A 356 17.64 -10.23 -24.10
C ILE A 356 17.91 -11.16 -25.27
N VAL A 357 17.01 -12.11 -25.47
CA VAL A 357 17.00 -13.06 -26.60
C VAL A 357 16.01 -12.55 -27.63
N ASP A 358 16.43 -11.66 -28.51
CA ASP A 358 15.58 -10.89 -29.44
C ASP A 358 15.83 -11.24 -30.92
N THR A 359 16.73 -12.18 -31.19
CA THR A 359 17.06 -12.60 -32.54
C THR A 359 17.03 -14.12 -32.67
N PRO A 360 16.77 -14.69 -33.89
CA PRO A 360 16.78 -16.15 -34.13
C PRO A 360 18.10 -16.81 -33.72
N VAL A 361 19.24 -16.14 -33.93
CA VAL A 361 20.56 -16.67 -33.55
C VAL A 361 20.68 -16.79 -32.02
N LYS A 362 20.27 -15.75 -31.28
CA LYS A 362 20.26 -15.81 -29.82
C LYS A 362 19.27 -16.85 -29.32
N LEU A 363 18.08 -16.97 -29.95
CA LEU A 363 17.07 -17.98 -29.60
C LEU A 363 17.61 -19.39 -29.73
N LYS A 364 18.30 -19.70 -30.83
CA LYS A 364 18.93 -21.01 -31.04
C LYS A 364 19.98 -21.32 -29.97
N SER A 365 20.79 -20.33 -29.60
CA SER A 365 21.82 -20.51 -28.57
C SER A 365 21.18 -20.70 -27.19
N PHE A 366 20.14 -19.92 -26.89
CA PHE A 366 19.36 -20.04 -25.66
C PHE A 366 18.69 -21.41 -25.54
N ALA A 367 17.97 -21.86 -26.59
CA ALA A 367 17.31 -23.17 -26.63
C ALA A 367 18.29 -24.33 -26.38
N ALA A 368 19.47 -24.28 -27.00
CA ALA A 368 20.52 -25.26 -26.74
C ALA A 368 21.06 -25.23 -25.30
N ALA A 369 21.09 -24.06 -24.66
CA ALA A 369 21.48 -23.93 -23.27
C ALA A 369 20.38 -24.43 -22.32
N LEU A 370 19.12 -24.06 -22.56
CA LEU A 370 17.95 -24.49 -21.78
C LEU A 370 17.76 -26.01 -21.84
N ALA A 371 17.91 -26.62 -22.99
CA ALA A 371 17.78 -28.09 -23.20
C ALA A 371 18.80 -28.94 -22.40
N ARG A 372 19.86 -28.32 -21.87
CA ARG A 372 20.86 -29.00 -21.03
C ARG A 372 20.53 -28.93 -19.54
N GLN A 373 19.53 -28.10 -19.18
CA GLN A 373 19.20 -27.90 -17.78
C GLN A 373 18.32 -29.06 -17.28
N LYS A 374 18.60 -29.47 -16.04
CA LYS A 374 17.77 -30.45 -15.32
C LYS A 374 16.72 -29.75 -14.45
N ARG A 375 16.97 -28.49 -14.12
CA ARG A 375 16.10 -27.62 -13.34
C ARG A 375 16.29 -26.17 -13.77
N PHE A 376 15.20 -25.42 -13.85
CA PHE A 376 15.23 -23.98 -14.13
C PHE A 376 13.99 -23.28 -13.57
N ALA A 377 14.12 -22.00 -13.26
CA ALA A 377 13.00 -21.11 -12.99
C ALA A 377 12.48 -20.50 -14.30
N PHE A 378 11.17 -20.25 -14.37
CA PHE A 378 10.54 -19.53 -15.46
C PHE A 378 9.42 -18.64 -14.93
N ASP A 379 9.10 -17.60 -15.69
CA ASP A 379 8.04 -16.65 -15.41
C ASP A 379 7.49 -16.09 -16.73
N THR A 380 6.21 -15.64 -16.74
CA THR A 380 5.54 -15.10 -17.92
C THR A 380 5.14 -13.64 -17.72
N GLU A 381 5.46 -12.80 -18.72
CA GLU A 381 4.93 -11.44 -18.80
C GLU A 381 3.72 -11.41 -19.73
N THR A 382 2.65 -10.74 -19.28
CA THR A 382 1.35 -10.81 -19.93
C THR A 382 0.64 -9.45 -19.98
N THR A 383 -0.45 -9.38 -20.76
CA THR A 383 -1.26 -8.18 -20.91
C THR A 383 -2.33 -7.99 -19.82
N SER A 384 -2.61 -9.02 -19.03
CA SER A 384 -3.70 -9.04 -18.04
C SER A 384 -3.33 -9.90 -16.84
N THR A 385 -3.86 -9.58 -15.67
CA THR A 385 -3.77 -10.42 -14.47
C THR A 385 -4.77 -11.59 -14.47
N GLN A 386 -5.69 -11.63 -15.45
CA GLN A 386 -6.63 -12.74 -15.65
C GLN A 386 -6.03 -13.71 -16.68
N PRO A 387 -5.64 -14.93 -16.31
CA PRO A 387 -4.91 -15.83 -17.20
C PRO A 387 -5.71 -16.22 -18.45
N MET A 388 -7.04 -16.27 -18.35
CA MET A 388 -7.92 -16.62 -19.46
C MET A 388 -8.04 -15.51 -20.52
N ASP A 389 -7.75 -14.25 -20.17
CA ASP A 389 -7.79 -13.09 -21.08
C ASP A 389 -6.39 -12.59 -21.46
N ALA A 390 -5.36 -13.11 -20.79
CA ALA A 390 -3.99 -12.65 -20.93
C ALA A 390 -3.37 -13.07 -22.25
N ALA A 391 -2.77 -12.15 -22.99
CA ALA A 391 -1.87 -12.47 -24.09
C ALA A 391 -0.43 -12.47 -23.60
N LEU A 392 0.37 -13.43 -24.05
CA LEU A 392 1.77 -13.55 -23.68
C LEU A 392 2.58 -12.39 -24.27
N VAL A 393 3.31 -11.65 -23.44
CA VAL A 393 4.20 -10.54 -23.83
C VAL A 393 5.63 -11.03 -23.96
N GLY A 394 6.08 -11.87 -23.06
CA GLY A 394 7.40 -12.48 -23.08
C GLY A 394 7.54 -13.57 -22.03
N LEU A 395 8.68 -14.23 -22.02
CA LEU A 395 9.04 -15.25 -21.02
C LEU A 395 10.43 -14.95 -20.48
N SER A 396 10.62 -15.22 -19.20
CA SER A 396 11.93 -15.18 -18.56
C SER A 396 12.33 -16.53 -17.99
N PHE A 397 13.64 -16.77 -17.94
CA PHE A 397 14.22 -18.03 -17.48
C PHE A 397 15.48 -17.77 -16.67
N ALA A 398 15.69 -18.54 -15.59
CA ALA A 398 16.91 -18.54 -14.80
C ALA A 398 17.25 -19.97 -14.32
N TRP A 399 18.55 -20.32 -14.31
CA TRP A 399 19.07 -21.58 -13.76
C TRP A 399 20.38 -21.40 -12.98
N ARG A 400 20.73 -20.15 -12.71
CA ARG A 400 21.83 -19.73 -11.84
C ARG A 400 21.50 -18.38 -11.24
N ALA A 401 21.93 -18.16 -10.03
CA ALA A 401 21.82 -16.86 -9.38
C ALA A 401 22.54 -15.77 -10.20
N ASN A 402 21.86 -14.62 -10.35
CA ASN A 402 22.34 -13.44 -11.08
C ASN A 402 22.49 -13.64 -12.61
N GLU A 403 21.93 -14.69 -13.17
CA GLU A 403 21.85 -14.94 -14.61
C GLU A 403 20.40 -15.21 -15.02
N ALA A 404 19.87 -14.45 -15.97
CA ALA A 404 18.54 -14.69 -16.52
C ALA A 404 18.45 -14.27 -17.99
N TRP A 405 17.45 -14.81 -18.67
CA TRP A 405 17.17 -14.58 -20.08
C TRP A 405 15.73 -14.16 -20.25
N TYR A 406 15.50 -13.15 -21.10
CA TYR A 406 14.16 -12.70 -21.47
C TYR A 406 13.94 -12.87 -22.97
N LEU A 407 12.81 -13.46 -23.34
CA LEU A 407 12.37 -13.72 -24.72
C LEU A 407 11.19 -12.80 -25.04
N PRO A 408 11.39 -11.63 -25.67
CA PRO A 408 10.32 -10.70 -26.01
C PRO A 408 9.50 -11.22 -27.20
N ILE A 409 8.17 -11.29 -27.02
CA ILE A 409 7.20 -11.70 -28.05
C ILE A 409 6.35 -10.50 -28.47
N ARG A 410 5.98 -9.63 -27.53
CA ARG A 410 5.25 -8.39 -27.77
C ARG A 410 5.97 -7.21 -27.13
N GLY A 411 5.81 -6.03 -27.72
CA GLY A 411 6.43 -4.80 -27.25
C GLY A 411 5.98 -3.58 -28.06
N PRO A 412 6.42 -2.38 -27.71
CA PRO A 412 6.10 -1.15 -28.43
C PRO A 412 6.50 -1.23 -29.92
N LEU A 413 5.84 -0.42 -30.73
CA LEU A 413 6.14 -0.32 -32.15
C LEU A 413 7.62 0.00 -32.39
N GLY A 414 8.28 -0.76 -33.28
CA GLY A 414 9.69 -0.63 -33.57
C GLY A 414 10.64 -1.48 -32.70
N SER A 415 10.11 -2.24 -31.75
CA SER A 415 10.90 -3.17 -30.94
C SER A 415 11.38 -4.38 -31.78
N THR A 416 12.56 -4.89 -31.45
CA THR A 416 13.03 -6.17 -31.99
C THR A 416 12.40 -7.30 -31.16
N LEU A 417 11.55 -8.10 -31.79
CA LEU A 417 10.74 -9.14 -31.16
C LEU A 417 10.98 -10.49 -31.83
N LEU A 418 10.74 -11.56 -31.07
CA LEU A 418 10.71 -12.92 -31.61
C LEU A 418 9.29 -13.28 -32.07
N SER A 419 9.19 -14.16 -33.02
CA SER A 419 7.93 -14.81 -33.38
C SER A 419 7.47 -15.70 -32.22
N GLU A 420 6.22 -15.57 -31.79
CA GLU A 420 5.62 -16.44 -30.75
C GLU A 420 5.80 -17.92 -31.12
N LYS A 421 5.57 -18.28 -32.39
CA LYS A 421 5.76 -19.64 -32.90
C LYS A 421 7.18 -20.15 -32.69
N ASP A 422 8.20 -19.37 -33.07
CA ASP A 422 9.60 -19.79 -32.97
C ASP A 422 10.02 -19.93 -31.48
N VAL A 423 9.54 -19.05 -30.62
CA VAL A 423 9.77 -19.13 -29.16
C VAL A 423 9.16 -20.42 -28.62
N LEU A 424 7.87 -20.68 -28.89
CA LEU A 424 7.19 -21.88 -28.41
C LEU A 424 7.83 -23.17 -28.91
N GLU A 425 8.27 -23.20 -30.16
CA GLU A 425 8.99 -24.35 -30.70
C GLU A 425 10.32 -24.57 -29.96
N ALA A 426 11.06 -23.52 -29.67
CA ALA A 426 12.35 -23.58 -28.99
C ALA A 426 12.29 -24.04 -27.53
N ILE A 427 11.21 -23.69 -26.80
CA ILE A 427 11.07 -23.97 -25.34
C ILE A 427 10.16 -25.15 -25.02
N ARG A 428 9.37 -25.63 -25.98
CA ARG A 428 8.38 -26.71 -25.80
C ARG A 428 9.00 -27.96 -25.17
N GLY A 429 10.09 -28.46 -25.74
CA GLY A 429 10.75 -29.67 -25.24
C GLY A 429 11.08 -29.60 -23.76
N PRO A 430 11.88 -28.62 -23.30
CA PRO A 430 12.23 -28.49 -21.89
C PRO A 430 11.03 -28.20 -20.95
N LEU A 431 10.00 -27.45 -21.39
CA LEU A 431 8.83 -27.14 -20.56
C LEU A 431 7.86 -28.32 -20.43
N GLU A 432 7.68 -29.12 -21.49
CA GLU A 432 6.77 -30.29 -21.48
C GLU A 432 7.42 -31.57 -20.96
N ASP A 433 8.76 -31.61 -20.81
CA ASP A 433 9.47 -32.78 -20.28
C ASP A 433 9.29 -32.89 -18.76
N ARG A 434 8.67 -33.96 -18.30
CA ARG A 434 8.47 -34.24 -16.85
C ARG A 434 9.76 -34.52 -16.09
N ALA A 435 10.84 -34.91 -16.79
CA ALA A 435 12.12 -35.18 -16.15
C ALA A 435 12.92 -33.92 -15.84
N VAL A 436 12.53 -32.79 -16.42
CA VAL A 436 13.13 -31.49 -16.16
C VAL A 436 12.31 -30.78 -15.08
N GLU A 437 12.92 -30.41 -13.97
CA GLU A 437 12.27 -29.73 -12.87
C GLU A 437 12.03 -28.24 -13.18
N LYS A 438 10.82 -27.76 -12.99
CA LYS A 438 10.46 -26.34 -13.11
C LYS A 438 10.26 -25.75 -11.74
N VAL A 439 10.75 -24.53 -11.59
CA VAL A 439 10.55 -23.65 -10.43
C VAL A 439 9.76 -22.45 -10.90
N ALA A 440 8.74 -22.03 -10.15
CA ALA A 440 7.97 -20.85 -10.48
C ALA A 440 7.48 -20.13 -9.21
N GLN A 441 6.92 -18.96 -9.38
CA GLN A 441 6.20 -18.22 -8.36
C GLN A 441 4.73 -18.15 -8.76
N ASN A 442 3.81 -18.70 -7.96
CA ASN A 442 2.38 -18.76 -8.30
C ASN A 442 2.12 -19.43 -9.66
N ALA A 443 2.75 -20.57 -9.85
CA ALA A 443 2.81 -21.32 -11.13
C ALA A 443 1.46 -21.53 -11.81
N LYS A 444 0.37 -21.62 -11.06
CA LYS A 444 -0.99 -21.83 -11.58
C LYS A 444 -1.37 -20.82 -12.65
N TYR A 445 -0.99 -19.55 -12.46
CA TYR A 445 -1.23 -18.50 -13.43
C TYR A 445 -0.51 -18.79 -14.75
N ASP A 446 0.80 -19.06 -14.70
CA ASP A 446 1.64 -19.32 -15.87
C ASP A 446 1.21 -20.58 -16.63
N LEU A 447 0.82 -21.63 -15.88
CA LEU A 447 0.30 -22.86 -16.47
C LEU A 447 -0.94 -22.57 -17.34
N ASN A 448 -1.88 -21.76 -16.87
CA ASN A 448 -3.08 -21.41 -17.61
C ASN A 448 -2.80 -20.46 -18.79
N VAL A 449 -1.90 -19.50 -18.64
CA VAL A 449 -1.47 -18.62 -19.73
C VAL A 449 -0.82 -19.43 -20.87
N LEU A 450 0.12 -20.32 -20.54
CA LEU A 450 0.83 -21.12 -21.53
C LEU A 450 -0.09 -22.18 -22.17
N ARG A 451 -1.03 -22.74 -21.43
CA ARG A 451 -2.05 -23.67 -21.95
C ARG A 451 -2.89 -23.04 -23.08
N ARG A 452 -3.22 -21.75 -22.99
CA ARG A 452 -3.98 -21.02 -24.03
C ARG A 452 -3.28 -21.02 -25.39
N ILE A 453 -1.97 -21.09 -25.38
CA ILE A 453 -1.14 -21.15 -26.61
C ILE A 453 -0.64 -22.57 -26.88
N ALA A 454 -1.36 -23.58 -26.39
CA ALA A 454 -1.10 -25.00 -26.57
C ALA A 454 0.31 -25.44 -26.13
N LEU A 455 0.82 -24.87 -25.02
CA LEU A 455 2.03 -25.30 -24.36
C LEU A 455 1.68 -25.84 -22.97
N HIS A 456 1.96 -27.10 -22.69
CA HIS A 456 1.63 -27.78 -21.45
C HIS A 456 2.87 -27.95 -20.58
N VAL A 457 3.05 -27.10 -19.59
CA VAL A 457 4.15 -27.23 -18.63
C VAL A 457 3.97 -28.52 -17.83
N ARG A 458 5.04 -29.31 -17.72
CA ARG A 458 5.10 -30.54 -16.94
C ARG A 458 6.32 -30.51 -16.03
N GLY A 459 6.29 -31.29 -14.94
CA GLY A 459 7.42 -31.39 -14.03
C GLY A 459 7.62 -30.13 -13.19
N LEU A 460 6.54 -29.44 -12.82
CA LEU A 460 6.61 -28.44 -11.75
C LEU A 460 7.12 -29.15 -10.49
N ALA A 461 8.22 -28.68 -9.93
CA ALA A 461 8.86 -29.29 -8.77
C ALA A 461 8.84 -28.38 -7.55
N PHE A 462 8.73 -27.08 -7.77
CA PHE A 462 8.77 -26.09 -6.71
C PHE A 462 8.01 -24.82 -7.07
N ASP A 463 7.20 -24.34 -6.14
CA ASP A 463 6.53 -23.04 -6.20
C ASP A 463 6.93 -22.22 -4.97
N THR A 464 7.54 -21.07 -5.19
CA THR A 464 8.08 -20.22 -4.12
C THR A 464 6.99 -19.60 -3.26
N LEU A 465 5.78 -19.34 -3.80
CA LEU A 465 4.62 -18.88 -3.04
C LEU A 465 4.19 -19.95 -2.03
N LEU A 466 4.01 -21.19 -2.48
CA LEU A 466 3.61 -22.31 -1.62
C LEU A 466 4.68 -22.64 -0.59
N ALA A 467 5.95 -22.59 -0.99
CA ALA A 467 7.08 -22.79 -0.08
C ALA A 467 7.12 -21.74 1.03
N GLY A 468 6.92 -20.48 0.68
CA GLY A 468 6.83 -19.39 1.65
C GLY A 468 5.63 -19.56 2.58
N TRP A 469 4.47 -19.91 2.05
CA TRP A 469 3.26 -20.16 2.84
C TRP A 469 3.42 -21.33 3.81
N LEU A 470 4.03 -22.41 3.39
CA LEU A 470 4.28 -23.57 4.27
C LEU A 470 5.26 -23.24 5.41
N LEU A 471 6.29 -22.43 5.14
CA LEU A 471 7.28 -22.02 6.16
C LEU A 471 6.71 -21.01 7.15
N ASP A 472 5.89 -20.10 6.68
CA ASP A 472 5.26 -19.07 7.52
C ASP A 472 3.82 -18.78 7.06
N PRO A 473 2.85 -19.63 7.49
CA PRO A 473 1.43 -19.41 7.15
C PRO A 473 0.85 -18.14 7.76
N GLY A 474 1.56 -17.53 8.71
CA GLY A 474 1.14 -16.30 9.39
C GLY A 474 1.61 -15.01 8.70
N ALA A 475 2.48 -15.12 7.70
CA ALA A 475 2.94 -13.95 6.96
C ALA A 475 1.79 -13.30 6.17
N LEU A 476 1.78 -11.96 6.13
CA LEU A 476 0.73 -11.19 5.44
C LEU A 476 0.72 -11.39 3.92
N ARG A 477 1.85 -11.75 3.34
CA ARG A 477 2.03 -11.89 1.90
C ARG A 477 3.10 -12.94 1.59
N HIS A 478 2.85 -13.68 0.50
CA HIS A 478 3.79 -14.63 -0.08
C HIS A 478 4.05 -14.30 -1.56
N ASP A 479 3.82 -13.04 -1.96
CA ASP A 479 4.21 -12.56 -3.28
C ASP A 479 5.74 -12.52 -3.42
N LEU A 480 6.20 -12.48 -4.66
CA LEU A 480 7.62 -12.56 -4.98
C LEU A 480 8.43 -11.44 -4.34
N ASP A 481 7.87 -10.21 -4.27
CA ASP A 481 8.54 -9.05 -3.68
C ASP A 481 8.76 -9.24 -2.17
N SER A 482 7.73 -9.74 -1.47
CA SER A 482 7.78 -10.03 -0.03
C SER A 482 8.78 -11.13 0.29
N LEU A 483 8.76 -12.25 -0.46
CA LEU A 483 9.68 -13.37 -0.28
C LEU A 483 11.13 -12.99 -0.64
N ALA A 484 11.34 -12.24 -1.75
CA ALA A 484 12.65 -11.75 -2.15
C ALA A 484 13.27 -10.89 -1.04
N TYR A 485 12.45 -10.03 -0.47
CA TYR A 485 12.90 -9.17 0.60
C TYR A 485 13.19 -9.97 1.89
N ALA A 486 12.26 -10.82 2.33
CA ALA A 486 12.38 -11.58 3.57
C ALA A 486 13.57 -12.56 3.55
N HIS A 487 13.85 -13.21 2.44
CA HIS A 487 14.82 -14.30 2.38
C HIS A 487 16.11 -13.96 1.65
N LEU A 488 16.12 -12.98 0.76
CA LEU A 488 17.29 -12.61 -0.06
C LEU A 488 17.75 -11.17 0.20
N GLN A 489 16.99 -10.36 0.93
CA GLN A 489 17.23 -8.92 1.13
C GLN A 489 17.27 -8.14 -0.20
N ILE A 490 16.57 -8.65 -1.23
CA ILE A 490 16.47 -8.03 -2.54
C ILE A 490 15.18 -7.21 -2.62
N ARG A 491 15.31 -5.93 -2.97
CA ARG A 491 14.18 -5.09 -3.38
C ARG A 491 14.04 -5.17 -4.89
N LYS A 492 12.95 -5.79 -5.33
CA LYS A 492 12.64 -5.94 -6.74
C LYS A 492 12.13 -4.64 -7.37
N ILE A 493 12.23 -4.57 -8.68
CA ILE A 493 11.57 -3.55 -9.48
C ILE A 493 10.06 -3.76 -9.34
N SER A 494 9.32 -2.75 -8.90
CA SER A 494 7.87 -2.89 -8.76
C SER A 494 7.16 -2.76 -10.11
N THR A 495 6.10 -3.55 -10.34
CA THR A 495 5.25 -3.46 -11.52
C THR A 495 4.67 -2.05 -11.71
N GLN A 496 4.31 -1.36 -10.62
CA GLN A 496 3.85 0.03 -10.65
C GLN A 496 4.89 1.02 -11.17
N SER A 497 6.18 0.67 -11.14
CA SER A 497 7.23 1.51 -11.73
C SER A 497 7.24 1.45 -13.26
N LEU A 498 6.61 0.45 -13.86
CA LEU A 498 6.57 0.19 -15.31
C LEU A 498 5.22 0.50 -15.93
N ILE A 499 4.11 0.11 -15.26
CA ILE A 499 2.75 0.26 -15.78
C ILE A 499 1.87 1.04 -14.80
N GLY A 500 0.87 1.78 -15.33
CA GLY A 500 -0.05 2.64 -14.56
C GLY A 500 0.50 4.03 -14.25
N GLY A 501 -0.34 4.91 -13.68
CA GLY A 501 0.07 6.25 -13.23
C GLY A 501 0.63 7.18 -14.30
N GLY A 502 0.13 7.10 -15.54
CA GLY A 502 0.62 7.89 -16.70
C GLY A 502 1.81 7.27 -17.44
N LYS A 503 2.18 6.04 -17.09
CA LYS A 503 3.15 5.19 -17.80
C LYS A 503 2.41 4.24 -18.76
N ALA A 504 3.04 3.12 -19.16
CA ALA A 504 2.38 2.13 -20.01
C ALA A 504 1.08 1.60 -19.37
N GLU A 505 0.04 1.41 -20.18
CA GLU A 505 -1.25 0.83 -19.73
C GLU A 505 -1.18 -0.70 -19.61
N SER A 506 -0.19 -1.33 -20.22
CA SER A 506 0.03 -2.78 -20.26
C SER A 506 1.51 -3.09 -20.42
N MET A 507 1.94 -4.25 -19.95
CA MET A 507 3.32 -4.73 -20.12
C MET A 507 3.75 -4.77 -21.60
N ALA A 508 2.81 -4.98 -22.52
CA ALA A 508 3.09 -4.95 -23.98
C ALA A 508 3.50 -3.56 -24.51
N LEU A 509 3.28 -2.49 -23.74
CA LEU A 509 3.66 -1.12 -24.10
C LEU A 509 4.93 -0.65 -23.37
N VAL A 510 5.49 -1.48 -22.50
CA VAL A 510 6.76 -1.20 -21.81
C VAL A 510 7.92 -1.42 -22.78
N PRO A 511 8.93 -0.50 -22.84
CA PRO A 511 10.13 -0.74 -23.64
C PRO A 511 10.79 -2.08 -23.31
N VAL A 512 11.17 -2.84 -24.35
CA VAL A 512 11.73 -4.19 -24.19
C VAL A 512 12.92 -4.27 -23.21
N PRO A 513 13.87 -3.31 -23.16
CA PRO A 513 14.93 -3.35 -22.17
C PRO A 513 14.44 -3.26 -20.71
N ASP A 514 13.39 -2.46 -20.45
CA ASP A 514 12.82 -2.28 -19.11
C ASP A 514 11.99 -3.50 -18.71
N ALA A 515 11.17 -4.04 -19.62
CA ALA A 515 10.44 -5.29 -19.44
C ALA A 515 11.40 -6.47 -19.20
N ALA A 516 12.49 -6.54 -19.97
CA ALA A 516 13.52 -7.57 -19.82
C ALA A 516 14.22 -7.51 -18.47
N ARG A 517 14.52 -6.30 -18.00
CA ARG A 517 15.16 -6.11 -16.68
C ARG A 517 14.25 -6.59 -15.56
N TYR A 518 12.96 -6.25 -15.64
CA TYR A 518 11.95 -6.66 -14.68
C TYR A 518 11.75 -8.18 -14.71
N ALA A 519 11.43 -8.75 -15.87
CA ALA A 519 11.15 -10.17 -16.02
C ALA A 519 12.37 -11.06 -15.67
N CYS A 520 13.59 -10.66 -16.07
CA CYS A 520 14.80 -11.37 -15.67
C CYS A 520 15.01 -11.33 -14.15
N GLU A 521 14.69 -10.23 -13.49
CA GLU A 521 14.77 -10.15 -12.04
C GLU A 521 13.77 -11.12 -11.39
N ASP A 522 12.55 -11.27 -11.94
CA ASP A 522 11.54 -12.19 -11.43
C ASP A 522 11.97 -13.64 -11.53
N ALA A 523 12.47 -14.08 -12.68
CA ALA A 523 12.99 -15.43 -12.85
C ALA A 523 14.24 -15.71 -11.97
N ASP A 524 15.18 -14.76 -11.91
CA ASP A 524 16.40 -14.88 -11.09
C ASP A 524 16.09 -14.97 -9.61
N VAL A 525 15.21 -14.09 -9.11
CA VAL A 525 14.79 -14.10 -7.70
C VAL A 525 14.03 -15.38 -7.37
N THR A 526 13.14 -15.84 -8.26
CA THR A 526 12.43 -17.12 -8.10
C THR A 526 13.40 -18.29 -8.00
N TRP A 527 14.45 -18.32 -8.84
CA TRP A 527 15.52 -19.30 -8.73
C TRP A 527 16.24 -19.22 -7.38
N GLN A 528 16.72 -18.05 -6.99
CA GLN A 528 17.46 -17.84 -5.73
C GLN A 528 16.61 -18.20 -4.52
N LEU A 529 15.32 -17.84 -4.51
CA LEU A 529 14.39 -18.23 -3.45
C LEU A 529 14.27 -19.74 -3.33
N SER A 530 14.18 -20.45 -4.46
CA SER A 530 14.13 -21.92 -4.41
C SER A 530 15.34 -22.54 -3.72
N GLU A 531 16.55 -22.01 -3.99
CA GLU A 531 17.79 -22.48 -3.37
C GLU A 531 17.84 -22.22 -1.86
N VAL A 532 17.20 -21.13 -1.39
CA VAL A 532 17.16 -20.76 0.03
C VAL A 532 16.02 -21.44 0.78
N LEU A 533 14.84 -21.60 0.14
CA LEU A 533 13.66 -22.15 0.81
C LEU A 533 13.66 -23.67 0.89
N MET A 534 14.24 -24.38 -0.09
CA MET A 534 14.32 -25.85 -0.08
C MET A 534 14.98 -26.39 1.21
N PRO A 535 16.19 -25.95 1.61
CA PRO A 535 16.82 -26.41 2.84
C PRO A 535 16.00 -26.09 4.08
N LYS A 536 15.29 -24.96 4.10
CA LYS A 536 14.42 -24.58 5.23
C LYS A 536 13.21 -25.52 5.35
N LEU A 537 12.58 -25.87 4.23
CA LEU A 537 11.48 -26.84 4.20
C LEU A 537 11.94 -28.24 4.60
N GLU A 538 13.14 -28.66 4.17
CA GLU A 538 13.73 -29.93 4.59
C GLU A 538 13.97 -29.96 6.10
N ALA A 539 14.58 -28.91 6.65
CA ALA A 539 14.83 -28.79 8.09
C ALA A 539 13.53 -28.75 8.92
N ALA A 540 12.45 -28.18 8.36
CA ALA A 540 11.12 -28.14 8.98
C ALA A 540 10.32 -29.45 8.78
N GLY A 541 10.80 -30.41 7.98
CA GLY A 541 10.07 -31.62 7.63
C GLY A 541 8.87 -31.41 6.72
N LEU A 542 8.80 -30.27 6.01
CA LEU A 542 7.67 -29.87 5.16
C LEU A 542 7.86 -30.22 3.68
N MET A 543 9.04 -30.66 3.24
CA MET A 543 9.29 -31.03 1.84
C MET A 543 8.37 -32.14 1.31
N PRO A 544 8.02 -33.21 2.08
CA PRO A 544 7.05 -34.18 1.59
C PRO A 544 5.68 -33.56 1.32
N LEU A 545 5.19 -32.69 2.21
CA LEU A 545 3.92 -31.99 2.02
C LEU A 545 3.96 -31.13 0.74
N LEU A 546 5.02 -30.36 0.52
CA LEU A 546 5.17 -29.56 -0.69
C LEU A 546 5.15 -30.45 -1.94
N ARG A 547 5.95 -31.53 -1.99
CA ARG A 547 6.14 -32.34 -3.19
C ARG A 547 4.98 -33.28 -3.50
N GLU A 548 4.36 -33.85 -2.47
CA GLU A 548 3.34 -34.90 -2.62
C GLU A 548 1.91 -34.36 -2.64
N VAL A 549 1.68 -33.15 -2.09
CA VAL A 549 0.36 -32.56 -1.99
C VAL A 549 0.30 -31.20 -2.68
N GLU A 550 1.06 -30.20 -2.25
CA GLU A 550 0.86 -28.80 -2.65
C GLU A 550 1.21 -28.58 -4.14
N VAL A 551 2.35 -29.06 -4.60
CA VAL A 551 2.76 -28.91 -6.01
C VAL A 551 1.85 -29.70 -6.96
N PRO A 552 1.48 -30.96 -6.74
CA PRO A 552 0.48 -31.66 -7.55
C PRO A 552 -0.89 -30.97 -7.56
N LEU A 553 -1.30 -30.37 -6.44
CA LEU A 553 -2.56 -29.64 -6.34
C LEU A 553 -2.62 -28.40 -7.24
N VAL A 554 -1.47 -27.77 -7.54
CA VAL A 554 -1.39 -26.65 -8.50
C VAL A 554 -1.94 -27.07 -9.87
N GLU A 555 -1.53 -28.25 -10.38
CA GLU A 555 -2.01 -28.76 -11.69
C GLU A 555 -3.53 -29.02 -11.65
N VAL A 556 -4.04 -29.59 -10.54
CA VAL A 556 -5.48 -29.85 -10.36
C VAL A 556 -6.29 -28.56 -10.34
N LEU A 557 -5.83 -27.57 -9.57
CA LEU A 557 -6.49 -26.26 -9.49
C LEU A 557 -6.43 -25.49 -10.82
N ALA A 558 -5.31 -25.59 -11.55
CA ALA A 558 -5.20 -25.03 -12.88
C ALA A 558 -6.20 -25.66 -13.86
N GLU A 559 -6.41 -27.00 -13.79
CA GLU A 559 -7.40 -27.71 -14.60
C GLU A 559 -8.84 -27.30 -14.23
N MET A 560 -9.13 -27.14 -12.93
CA MET A 560 -10.46 -26.68 -12.48
C MET A 560 -10.75 -25.26 -12.99
N GLU A 561 -9.79 -24.35 -12.90
CA GLU A 561 -9.93 -22.97 -13.40
C GLU A 561 -10.05 -22.95 -14.94
N TRP A 562 -9.33 -23.81 -15.63
CA TRP A 562 -9.43 -23.94 -17.09
C TRP A 562 -10.81 -24.44 -17.51
N THR A 563 -11.33 -25.45 -16.82
CA THR A 563 -12.67 -26.03 -17.10
C THR A 563 -13.76 -25.02 -16.79
N GLY A 564 -13.58 -24.23 -15.74
CA GLY A 564 -14.54 -23.25 -15.27
C GLY A 564 -15.83 -23.88 -14.72
N VAL A 565 -16.85 -23.06 -14.55
CA VAL A 565 -18.18 -23.46 -14.13
C VAL A 565 -19.22 -23.01 -15.14
N TYR A 566 -20.25 -23.83 -15.36
CA TYR A 566 -21.37 -23.44 -16.20
C TYR A 566 -22.18 -22.34 -15.51
N VAL A 567 -22.44 -21.27 -16.26
CA VAL A 567 -23.29 -20.17 -15.83
C VAL A 567 -24.49 -20.09 -16.76
N ASP A 568 -25.70 -20.23 -16.20
CA ASP A 568 -26.94 -20.00 -16.93
C ASP A 568 -27.20 -18.50 -17.05
N ALA A 569 -26.74 -17.94 -18.16
CA ALA A 569 -26.81 -16.50 -18.41
C ALA A 569 -28.27 -16.01 -18.58
N ASP A 570 -29.15 -16.85 -19.12
CA ASP A 570 -30.57 -16.51 -19.32
C ASP A 570 -31.27 -16.40 -17.98
N LEU A 571 -31.09 -17.38 -17.09
CA LEU A 571 -31.63 -17.35 -15.73
C LEU A 571 -31.11 -16.15 -14.94
N LEU A 572 -29.81 -15.88 -14.99
CA LEU A 572 -29.23 -14.68 -14.34
C LEU A 572 -29.78 -13.39 -14.92
N GLY A 573 -30.02 -13.33 -16.22
CA GLY A 573 -30.66 -12.20 -16.88
C GLY A 573 -32.10 -11.98 -16.42
N GLU A 574 -32.86 -13.04 -16.20
CA GLU A 574 -34.21 -12.97 -15.63
C GLU A 574 -34.21 -12.50 -14.18
N MET A 575 -33.35 -13.09 -13.34
CA MET A 575 -33.17 -12.66 -11.95
C MET A 575 -32.74 -11.19 -11.85
N SER A 576 -31.83 -10.73 -12.69
CA SER A 576 -31.37 -9.34 -12.71
C SER A 576 -32.51 -8.37 -13.05
N ARG A 577 -33.37 -8.72 -13.99
CA ARG A 577 -34.56 -7.90 -14.35
C ARG A 577 -35.58 -7.85 -13.22
N GLU A 578 -35.87 -9.00 -12.61
CA GLU A 578 -36.83 -9.12 -11.51
C GLU A 578 -36.35 -8.32 -10.28
N LEU A 579 -35.08 -8.54 -9.85
CA LEU A 579 -34.49 -7.83 -8.72
C LEU A 579 -34.38 -6.32 -8.99
N GLY A 580 -34.04 -5.93 -10.23
CA GLY A 580 -34.03 -4.53 -10.64
C GLY A 580 -35.37 -3.86 -10.51
N ALA A 581 -36.46 -4.53 -10.94
CA ALA A 581 -37.80 -4.01 -10.78
C ALA A 581 -38.24 -3.89 -9.31
N GLN A 582 -37.88 -4.85 -8.48
CA GLN A 582 -38.14 -4.80 -7.03
C GLN A 582 -37.37 -3.67 -6.35
N LEU A 583 -36.10 -3.45 -6.71
CA LEU A 583 -35.30 -2.34 -6.19
C LEU A 583 -35.91 -0.98 -6.52
N VAL A 584 -36.32 -0.77 -7.79
CA VAL A 584 -36.98 0.49 -8.19
C VAL A 584 -38.28 0.70 -7.40
N ALA A 585 -39.10 -0.34 -7.23
CA ALA A 585 -40.36 -0.23 -6.47
C ALA A 585 -40.11 0.12 -4.99
N GLN A 586 -39.11 -0.51 -4.37
CA GLN A 586 -38.70 -0.20 -2.98
C GLN A 586 -38.13 1.21 -2.85
N GLU A 587 -37.32 1.65 -3.79
CA GLU A 587 -36.76 2.99 -3.80
C GLU A 587 -37.86 4.06 -3.92
N GLU A 588 -38.84 3.86 -4.81
CA GLU A 588 -40.01 4.72 -4.92
C GLU A 588 -40.85 4.74 -3.63
N GLU A 589 -40.99 3.62 -2.93
CA GLU A 589 -41.72 3.53 -1.67
C GLU A 589 -40.98 4.31 -0.56
N ILE A 590 -39.65 4.18 -0.49
CA ILE A 590 -38.82 4.93 0.47
C ILE A 590 -38.94 6.44 0.23
N TYR A 591 -38.95 6.89 -1.03
CA TYR A 591 -39.10 8.33 -1.34
C TYR A 591 -40.53 8.86 -1.09
N ARG A 592 -41.53 8.01 -0.92
CA ARG A 592 -42.90 8.43 -0.55
C ARG A 592 -43.09 8.57 0.95
N LEU A 593 -42.23 7.92 1.78
CA LEU A 593 -42.22 8.03 3.23
C LEU A 593 -41.47 9.28 3.71
#